data_373cc21d471654c54156e86216bca1e2
#
_entry.id   373cc21d471654c54156e86216bca1e2
#
_cell.length_a   1.000
_cell.length_b   1.000
_cell.length_c   1.000
_cell.angle_alpha   90.00
_cell.angle_beta   90.00
_cell.angle_gamma   90.00
#
_symmetry.space_group_name_H-M   'P 1'
#
loop_
_entity.id
_entity.type
_entity.pdbx_description
1 polymer ?
#
loop_
_entity_poly.entity_id
_entity_poly.type
_entity_poly.pdbx_seq_one_letter_code
_entity_poly.pdbx_strand_id
1 'polypeptide(L)'
;MKTKHFLNAVEHARVHAAIQSAEQGTSGDIVVFITHKRVTDPLAAANDEFRKLGLETTTNKDSFLLFVAPTSQKFAVVGGTALHEKVGQAWWDHLSALLTRHFKEGHYTDGLIAALDQAGEQLKHHFPAQSIDRTGQKDIVEE
;
A
#
# COMPACT_ATOMS: atom_id res chain seq x y z
N MET A 1 -19.27 -20.69 -8.25
CA MET A 1 -18.75 -20.42 -6.94
C MET A 1 -18.38 -18.95 -6.77
N LYS A 2 -18.71 -18.42 -5.65
CA LYS A 2 -18.50 -17.01 -5.40
C LYS A 2 -17.08 -16.71 -4.97
N THR A 3 -16.47 -15.67 -5.52
CA THR A 3 -15.17 -15.21 -5.09
C THR A 3 -15.32 -14.51 -3.74
N LYS A 4 -14.47 -14.89 -2.79
CA LYS A 4 -14.47 -14.26 -1.47
C LYS A 4 -13.50 -13.09 -1.50
N HIS A 5 -13.92 -12.02 -0.86
CA HIS A 5 -13.00 -10.90 -0.65
C HIS A 5 -11.94 -11.30 0.37
N PHE A 6 -10.74 -10.82 0.16
CA PHE A 6 -9.63 -11.03 1.08
C PHE A 6 -9.94 -10.39 2.44
N LEU A 7 -10.53 -9.20 2.40
CA LEU A 7 -10.95 -8.48 3.59
C LEU A 7 -12.48 -8.52 3.69
N ASN A 8 -13.01 -8.89 4.85
CA ASN A 8 -14.44 -8.75 5.08
C ASN A 8 -14.79 -7.27 5.28
N ALA A 9 -16.08 -6.96 5.47
CA ALA A 9 -16.52 -5.56 5.57
C ALA A 9 -15.86 -4.80 6.73
N VAL A 10 -15.71 -5.46 7.87
CA VAL A 10 -15.10 -4.83 9.05
C VAL A 10 -13.61 -4.58 8.81
N GLU A 11 -12.93 -5.57 8.25
CA GLU A 11 -11.51 -5.46 7.95
C GLU A 11 -11.26 -4.40 6.89
N HIS A 12 -12.10 -4.34 5.86
CA HIS A 12 -12.00 -3.32 4.83
C HIS A 12 -12.12 -1.93 5.46
N ALA A 13 -13.09 -1.74 6.35
CA ALA A 13 -13.27 -0.46 7.02
C ALA A 13 -12.05 -0.09 7.88
N ARG A 14 -11.44 -1.07 8.55
CA ARG A 14 -10.25 -0.85 9.35
C ARG A 14 -9.06 -0.43 8.50
N VAL A 15 -8.86 -1.09 7.37
CA VAL A 15 -7.76 -0.76 6.44
C VAL A 15 -8.00 0.62 5.83
N HIS A 16 -9.23 0.91 5.43
CA HIS A 16 -9.58 2.22 4.88
C HIS A 16 -9.29 3.33 5.89
N ALA A 17 -9.67 3.13 7.16
CA ALA A 17 -9.39 4.10 8.20
C ALA A 17 -7.90 4.31 8.42
N ALA A 18 -7.12 3.22 8.33
CA ALA A 18 -5.66 3.31 8.45
C ALA A 18 -5.05 4.11 7.31
N ILE A 19 -5.57 3.94 6.09
CA ILE A 19 -5.11 4.73 4.93
C ILE A 19 -5.42 6.21 5.16
N GLN A 20 -6.63 6.51 5.56
CA GLN A 20 -7.03 7.90 5.81
C GLN A 20 -6.15 8.55 6.88
N SER A 21 -5.88 7.82 7.96
CA SER A 21 -5.02 8.30 9.03
C SER A 21 -3.59 8.53 8.53
N ALA A 22 -3.08 7.59 7.73
CA ALA A 22 -1.73 7.67 7.21
C ALA A 22 -1.58 8.84 6.23
N GLU A 23 -2.63 9.16 5.48
CA GLU A 23 -2.60 10.26 4.51
C GLU A 23 -2.80 11.63 5.12
N GLN A 24 -3.26 11.69 6.36
CA GLN A 24 -3.44 12.97 7.04
C GLN A 24 -2.09 13.65 7.25
N GLY A 25 -1.99 14.90 6.81
CA GLY A 25 -0.77 15.67 7.01
C GLY A 25 0.33 15.39 6.02
N THR A 26 0.04 14.68 4.93
CA THR A 26 1.01 14.43 3.87
C THR A 26 0.39 14.61 2.50
N SER A 27 1.22 14.96 1.53
CA SER A 27 0.82 15.01 0.11
C SER A 27 0.81 13.62 -0.52
N GLY A 28 1.37 12.61 0.14
CA GLY A 28 1.50 11.26 -0.41
C GLY A 28 0.16 10.55 -0.55
N ASP A 29 0.04 9.75 -1.60
CA ASP A 29 -1.13 8.90 -1.84
C ASP A 29 -0.81 7.47 -1.49
N ILE A 30 -1.75 6.80 -0.84
CA ILE A 30 -1.57 5.40 -0.43
C ILE A 30 -2.68 4.57 -1.05
N VAL A 31 -2.30 3.49 -1.72
CA VAL A 31 -3.25 2.55 -2.33
C VAL A 31 -2.91 1.13 -1.89
N VAL A 32 -3.93 0.38 -1.52
CA VAL A 32 -3.83 -1.06 -1.29
C VAL A 32 -4.52 -1.74 -2.47
N PHE A 33 -3.77 -2.55 -3.20
CA PHE A 33 -4.29 -3.28 -4.36
C PHE A 33 -4.28 -4.77 -4.04
N ILE A 34 -5.45 -5.40 -4.16
CA ILE A 34 -5.64 -6.82 -3.86
C ILE A 34 -6.09 -7.51 -5.13
N THR A 35 -5.37 -8.55 -5.54
CA THR A 35 -5.75 -9.34 -6.71
C THR A 35 -5.88 -10.81 -6.34
N HIS A 36 -6.92 -11.45 -6.85
CA HIS A 36 -7.13 -12.88 -6.67
C HIS A 36 -6.54 -13.69 -7.82
N LYS A 37 -5.94 -13.01 -8.77
CA LYS A 37 -5.22 -13.66 -9.88
C LYS A 37 -3.93 -14.27 -9.36
N ARG A 38 -3.45 -15.31 -10.05
CA ARG A 38 -2.16 -15.89 -9.73
C ARG A 38 -1.04 -14.93 -10.14
N VAL A 39 -0.06 -14.79 -9.27
CA VAL A 39 1.06 -13.87 -9.48
C VAL A 39 2.35 -14.65 -9.25
N THR A 40 3.23 -14.64 -10.25
CA THR A 40 4.53 -15.30 -10.15
C THR A 40 5.58 -14.35 -9.57
N ASP A 41 5.61 -13.13 -10.08
CA ASP A 41 6.56 -12.10 -9.66
C ASP A 41 5.78 -10.92 -9.10
N PRO A 42 5.63 -10.85 -7.77
CA PRO A 42 4.79 -9.81 -7.17
C PRO A 42 5.35 -8.41 -7.37
N LEU A 43 6.66 -8.24 -7.40
CA LEU A 43 7.23 -6.91 -7.59
C LEU A 43 6.97 -6.40 -9.01
N ALA A 44 7.14 -7.25 -10.01
CA ALA A 44 6.84 -6.86 -11.39
C ALA A 44 5.37 -6.52 -11.57
N ALA A 45 4.48 -7.35 -10.99
CA ALA A 45 3.05 -7.10 -11.06
C ALA A 45 2.67 -5.80 -10.35
N ALA A 46 3.28 -5.55 -9.19
CA ALA A 46 3.03 -4.32 -8.43
C ALA A 46 3.48 -3.09 -9.20
N ASN A 47 4.64 -3.15 -9.86
CA ASN A 47 5.13 -2.04 -10.67
C ASN A 47 4.19 -1.76 -11.84
N ASP A 48 3.63 -2.80 -12.47
CA ASP A 48 2.66 -2.63 -13.55
C ASP A 48 1.41 -1.90 -13.04
N GLU A 49 0.89 -2.32 -11.90
CA GLU A 49 -0.29 -1.67 -11.32
C GLU A 49 0.00 -0.25 -10.90
N PHE A 50 1.20 0.01 -10.38
CA PHE A 50 1.62 1.34 -10.00
C PHE A 50 1.52 2.28 -11.20
N ARG A 51 1.98 1.83 -12.36
CA ARG A 51 1.87 2.61 -13.60
C ARG A 51 0.44 2.75 -14.07
N LYS A 52 -0.32 1.65 -14.05
CA LYS A 52 -1.73 1.67 -14.50
C LYS A 52 -2.59 2.61 -13.68
N LEU A 53 -2.32 2.69 -12.38
CA LEU A 53 -3.04 3.56 -11.48
C LEU A 53 -2.57 5.01 -11.56
N GLY A 54 -1.54 5.29 -12.35
CA GLY A 54 -1.01 6.64 -12.53
C GLY A 54 -0.22 7.15 -11.34
N LEU A 55 0.22 6.28 -10.46
CA LEU A 55 0.89 6.69 -9.24
C LEU A 55 2.29 7.24 -9.48
N GLU A 56 2.95 6.83 -10.57
CA GLU A 56 4.28 7.35 -10.87
C GLU A 56 4.25 8.76 -11.45
N THR A 57 3.07 9.24 -11.85
CA THR A 57 2.91 10.57 -12.45
C THR A 57 2.44 11.62 -11.45
N THR A 58 2.36 11.28 -10.16
CA THR A 58 1.99 12.27 -9.15
C THR A 58 3.05 13.36 -9.08
N THR A 59 2.62 14.56 -8.73
CA THR A 59 3.49 15.74 -8.74
C THR A 59 4.73 15.54 -7.88
N ASN A 60 4.57 14.99 -6.69
CA ASN A 60 5.68 14.86 -5.73
C ASN A 60 6.35 13.49 -5.76
N LYS A 61 5.85 12.55 -6.57
CA LYS A 61 6.39 11.20 -6.68
C LYS A 61 6.50 10.52 -5.31
N ASP A 62 5.47 10.73 -4.49
CA ASP A 62 5.40 10.29 -3.10
C ASP A 62 4.31 9.26 -2.86
N SER A 63 3.84 8.60 -3.91
CA SER A 63 2.81 7.58 -3.79
C SER A 63 3.37 6.27 -3.23
N PHE A 64 2.51 5.52 -2.55
CA PHE A 64 2.85 4.23 -1.95
C PHE A 64 1.79 3.22 -2.35
N LEU A 65 2.23 2.06 -2.85
CA LEU A 65 1.34 0.96 -3.22
C LEU A 65 1.69 -0.28 -2.42
N LEU A 66 0.69 -0.84 -1.77
CA LEU A 66 0.81 -2.15 -1.13
C LEU A 66 0.02 -3.14 -1.98
N PHE A 67 0.73 -4.05 -2.63
CA PHE A 67 0.16 -5.03 -3.54
C PHE A 67 0.06 -6.38 -2.85
N VAL A 68 -1.12 -6.97 -2.85
CA VAL A 68 -1.36 -8.25 -2.17
C VAL A 68 -2.00 -9.23 -3.15
N ALA A 69 -1.43 -10.42 -3.25
CA ALA A 69 -1.96 -11.50 -4.08
C ALA A 69 -2.20 -12.72 -3.18
N PRO A 70 -3.37 -12.78 -2.50
CA PRO A 70 -3.62 -13.84 -1.50
C PRO A 70 -3.59 -15.23 -2.08
N THR A 71 -4.11 -15.43 -3.29
CA THR A 71 -4.13 -16.76 -3.92
C THR A 71 -2.72 -17.32 -4.09
N SER A 72 -1.76 -16.44 -4.39
CA SER A 72 -0.36 -16.82 -4.57
C SER A 72 0.44 -16.70 -3.29
N GLN A 73 -0.17 -16.20 -2.21
CA GLN A 73 0.49 -15.94 -0.93
C GLN A 73 1.70 -15.02 -1.10
N LYS A 74 1.53 -13.97 -1.90
CA LYS A 74 2.61 -13.04 -2.23
C LYS A 74 2.16 -11.60 -2.04
N PHE A 75 3.12 -10.73 -1.81
CA PHE A 75 2.88 -9.30 -1.72
C PHE A 75 4.10 -8.55 -2.24
N ALA A 76 3.92 -7.26 -2.49
CA ALA A 76 5.03 -6.35 -2.80
C ALA A 76 4.66 -4.95 -2.37
N VAL A 77 5.67 -4.13 -2.11
CA VAL A 77 5.49 -2.72 -1.80
C VAL A 77 6.27 -1.90 -2.80
N VAL A 78 5.66 -0.84 -3.31
CA VAL A 78 6.26 0.03 -4.32
C VAL A 78 6.02 1.48 -3.93
N GLY A 79 7.02 2.29 -4.08
CA GLY A 79 6.89 3.72 -3.82
C GLY A 79 7.34 4.56 -4.99
N GLY A 80 6.85 5.80 -5.05
CA GLY A 80 7.30 6.77 -6.03
C GLY A 80 8.78 7.05 -5.88
N THR A 81 9.39 7.58 -6.93
CA THR A 81 10.83 7.81 -6.97
C THR A 81 11.32 8.65 -5.80
N ALA A 82 10.60 9.74 -5.49
CA ALA A 82 11.00 10.63 -4.41
C ALA A 82 10.89 9.95 -3.05
N LEU A 83 9.83 9.16 -2.85
CA LEU A 83 9.69 8.42 -1.58
C LEU A 83 10.82 7.43 -1.42
N HIS A 84 11.14 6.68 -2.47
CA HIS A 84 12.20 5.69 -2.43
C HIS A 84 13.54 6.33 -2.06
N GLU A 85 13.84 7.49 -2.65
CA GLU A 85 15.07 8.21 -2.36
C GLU A 85 15.17 8.66 -0.91
N LYS A 86 14.04 9.05 -0.33
CA LYS A 86 14.03 9.58 1.04
C LYS A 86 14.15 8.49 2.10
N VAL A 87 13.47 7.34 1.90
CA VAL A 87 13.45 6.30 2.94
C VAL A 87 14.60 5.31 2.83
N GLY A 88 15.09 5.05 1.61
CA GLY A 88 16.19 4.13 1.38
C GLY A 88 15.78 2.66 1.39
N GLN A 89 16.65 1.81 0.88
CA GLN A 89 16.36 0.38 0.71
C GLN A 89 16.15 -0.34 2.04
N ALA A 90 16.89 0.03 3.07
CA ALA A 90 16.78 -0.62 4.37
C ALA A 90 15.37 -0.50 4.95
N TRP A 91 14.71 0.64 4.72
CA TRP A 91 13.34 0.82 5.18
C TRP A 91 12.39 -0.13 4.47
N TRP A 92 12.54 -0.27 3.14
CA TRP A 92 11.71 -1.20 2.36
C TRP A 92 11.90 -2.64 2.82
N ASP A 93 13.14 -3.02 3.10
CA ASP A 93 13.45 -4.37 3.59
C ASP A 93 12.81 -4.63 4.95
N HIS A 94 12.85 -3.63 5.82
CA HIS A 94 12.22 -3.72 7.14
C HIS A 94 10.70 -3.88 7.01
N LEU A 95 10.09 -3.10 6.11
CA LEU A 95 8.65 -3.16 5.88
C LEU A 95 8.25 -4.54 5.34
N SER A 96 9.02 -5.07 4.41
CA SER A 96 8.77 -6.41 3.85
C SER A 96 8.87 -7.49 4.92
N ALA A 97 9.84 -7.39 5.82
CA ALA A 97 9.98 -8.34 6.92
C ALA A 97 8.80 -8.27 7.87
N LEU A 98 8.32 -7.07 8.15
CA LEU A 98 7.15 -6.86 8.99
C LEU A 98 5.92 -7.55 8.41
N LEU A 99 5.66 -7.32 7.12
CA LEU A 99 4.52 -7.93 6.43
C LEU A 99 4.65 -9.45 6.39
N THR A 100 5.84 -9.95 6.09
CA THR A 100 6.08 -11.39 6.04
C THR A 100 5.76 -12.05 7.37
N ARG A 101 6.20 -11.45 8.47
CA ARG A 101 5.95 -11.99 9.81
C ARG A 101 4.46 -12.07 10.11
N HIS A 102 3.73 -10.97 9.88
CA HIS A 102 2.30 -10.95 10.13
C HIS A 102 1.54 -11.95 9.24
N PHE A 103 1.91 -12.01 7.97
CA PHE A 103 1.22 -12.87 7.01
C PHE A 103 1.45 -14.35 7.32
N LYS A 104 2.65 -14.72 7.77
CA LYS A 104 2.94 -16.10 8.17
C LYS A 104 2.09 -16.54 9.35
N GLU A 105 1.74 -15.60 10.21
CA GLU A 105 0.90 -15.89 11.37
C GLU A 105 -0.58 -15.78 11.06
N GLY A 106 -0.95 -15.48 9.82
CA GLY A 106 -2.33 -15.33 9.43
C GLY A 106 -2.96 -14.00 9.84
N HIS A 107 -2.16 -13.07 10.33
CA HIS A 107 -2.64 -11.75 10.79
C HIS A 107 -2.58 -10.75 9.64
N TYR A 108 -3.37 -10.99 8.59
CA TYR A 108 -3.29 -10.20 7.36
C TYR A 108 -3.69 -8.74 7.57
N THR A 109 -4.84 -8.52 8.18
CA THR A 109 -5.33 -7.16 8.40
C THR A 109 -4.38 -6.38 9.30
N ASP A 110 -3.92 -6.99 10.37
CA ASP A 110 -2.98 -6.33 11.28
C ASP A 110 -1.67 -6.00 10.58
N GLY A 111 -1.21 -6.89 9.70
CA GLY A 111 -0.01 -6.63 8.91
C GLY A 111 -0.16 -5.47 7.97
N LEU A 112 -1.31 -5.40 7.28
CA LEU A 112 -1.60 -4.28 6.39
C LEU A 112 -1.62 -2.97 7.16
N ILE A 113 -2.30 -2.94 8.29
CA ILE A 113 -2.42 -1.72 9.09
C ILE A 113 -1.06 -1.29 9.62
N ALA A 114 -0.24 -2.23 10.10
CA ALA A 114 1.10 -1.91 10.59
C ALA A 114 1.97 -1.31 9.48
N ALA A 115 1.88 -1.88 8.27
CA ALA A 115 2.64 -1.37 7.14
C ALA A 115 2.17 0.03 6.74
N LEU A 116 0.86 0.26 6.76
CA LEU A 116 0.29 1.56 6.42
C LEU A 116 0.71 2.62 7.46
N ASP A 117 0.76 2.26 8.72
CA ASP A 117 1.21 3.17 9.77
C ASP A 117 2.67 3.57 9.55
N GLN A 118 3.52 2.61 9.19
CA GLN A 118 4.93 2.89 8.90
C GLN A 118 5.08 3.79 7.68
N ALA A 119 4.31 3.50 6.62
CA ALA A 119 4.35 4.32 5.41
C ALA A 119 3.87 5.74 5.72
N GLY A 120 2.81 5.87 6.51
CA GLY A 120 2.28 7.18 6.89
C GLY A 120 3.27 8.02 7.66
N GLU A 121 4.03 7.41 8.56
CA GLU A 121 5.05 8.13 9.31
C GLU A 121 6.12 8.71 8.38
N GLN A 122 6.59 7.92 7.41
CA GLN A 122 7.60 8.38 6.47
C GLN A 122 7.07 9.46 5.54
N LEU A 123 5.83 9.28 5.09
CA LEU A 123 5.21 10.27 4.20
C LEU A 123 5.02 11.62 4.90
N LYS A 124 4.55 11.60 6.15
CA LYS A 124 4.37 12.84 6.91
C LYS A 124 5.69 13.54 7.17
N HIS A 125 6.72 12.76 7.43
CA HIS A 125 8.04 13.31 7.72
C HIS A 125 8.68 13.95 6.49
N HIS A 126 8.61 13.28 5.35
CA HIS A 126 9.31 13.70 4.13
C HIS A 126 8.45 14.53 3.18
N PHE A 127 7.14 14.35 3.22
CA PHE A 127 6.21 14.99 2.30
C PHE A 127 5.01 15.58 3.05
N PRO A 128 5.24 16.56 3.93
CA PRO A 128 4.13 17.16 4.67
C PRO A 128 3.17 17.90 3.74
N ALA A 129 1.88 17.74 4.01
CA ALA A 129 0.84 18.39 3.23
C ALA A 129 0.64 19.81 3.71
N GLN A 130 0.34 20.70 2.77
CA GLN A 130 -0.09 22.04 3.12
C GLN A 130 -1.60 22.16 2.98
N SER A 131 -2.12 21.80 1.82
CA SER A 131 -3.54 21.81 1.57
C SER A 131 -3.78 20.92 0.36
N ILE A 132 -4.40 19.77 0.57
CA ILE A 132 -4.56 18.76 -0.47
C ILE A 132 -6.01 18.34 -0.60
N ASP A 133 -6.52 18.34 -1.83
CA ASP A 133 -7.80 17.81 -2.16
C ASP A 133 -7.62 16.41 -2.74
N ARG A 134 -8.13 15.41 -2.02
CA ARG A 134 -7.97 14.00 -2.39
C ARG A 134 -9.23 13.39 -2.96
N THR A 135 -10.06 14.19 -3.60
CA THR A 135 -11.31 13.69 -4.16
C THR A 135 -11.04 12.73 -5.31
N GLY A 136 -11.84 11.70 -5.40
CA GLY A 136 -11.84 10.78 -6.53
C GLY A 136 -10.83 9.66 -6.49
N GLN A 137 -9.93 9.64 -5.53
CA GLN A 137 -8.91 8.60 -5.41
C GLN A 137 -9.47 7.40 -4.64
N LYS A 138 -9.31 6.20 -5.19
CA LYS A 138 -9.68 4.98 -4.48
C LYS A 138 -8.51 4.51 -3.63
N ASP A 139 -8.78 4.26 -2.36
CA ASP A 139 -7.76 3.81 -1.41
C ASP A 139 -7.49 2.33 -1.52
N ILE A 140 -8.54 1.54 -1.72
CA ILE A 140 -8.44 0.09 -1.81
C ILE A 140 -9.05 -0.35 -3.14
N VAL A 141 -8.26 -1.08 -3.91
CA VAL A 141 -8.70 -1.67 -5.17
C VAL A 141 -8.58 -3.17 -5.07
N GLU A 142 -9.65 -3.88 -5.35
CA GLU A 142 -9.64 -5.34 -5.32
C GLU A 142 -10.25 -5.87 -6.62
N GLU A 143 -9.52 -6.76 -7.27
CA GLU A 143 -10.01 -7.37 -8.51
C GLU A 143 -10.12 -8.89 -8.41
#